data_f61264ed4f7011048f77ccd03046fadc
#
_entry.id   f61264ed4f7011048f77ccd03046fadc
#
_cell.length_a   1.000
_cell.length_b   1.000
_cell.length_c   1.000
_cell.angle_alpha   90.00
_cell.angle_beta   90.00
_cell.angle_gamma   90.00
#
_symmetry.space_group_name_H-M   'P 1'
#
loop_
_entity.id
_entity.type
_entity.pdbx_description
1 polymer ?
#
loop_
_entity_poly.entity_id
_entity_poly.type
_entity_poly.pdbx_seq_one_letter_code
_entity_poly.pdbx_strand_id
1 'polypeptide(L)'
;MKFTIFTPTFNRKELLGKLYTSLQNQTYRDFEWLIIDDGSTDGTEERVKEFINEKKLDIRYFHTENGGKQRAYNFGVGKAEGELFICLDSDDEYVETGLETILKYWEKYEKNDKIAGMGYLSIYPDGKVIGREFPQKEIISTQFDIYNKHGVKGDKGLMFRTEILKKYPFPVFEGEKFTTEAVVYNRICRKYKMLYVNEKIEIKEYQEDGLTAKYNNLLLRNPKGQALYHNEINLQKLTFKQKILNNAVYYKFCKVAGYGFSKIYKECYNKMGLIISLPVGMYMYWKGKKDL
;
A
#
# COMPACT_ATOMS: atom_id res chain seq x y z
N MET A 1 21.12 9.91 -5.48
CA MET A 1 19.98 9.22 -6.12
C MET A 1 18.68 9.77 -5.54
N LYS A 2 17.77 10.19 -6.41
CA LYS A 2 16.52 10.84 -5.95
C LYS A 2 15.42 9.83 -5.61
N PHE A 3 15.20 8.83 -6.49
CA PHE A 3 14.13 7.86 -6.29
C PHE A 3 14.64 6.42 -6.13
N THR A 4 13.99 5.66 -5.27
CA THR A 4 13.92 4.21 -5.32
C THR A 4 12.53 3.82 -5.84
N ILE A 5 12.49 3.20 -7.02
CA ILE A 5 11.29 2.53 -7.54
C ILE A 5 11.35 1.09 -7.05
N PHE A 6 10.52 0.78 -6.07
CA PHE A 6 10.47 -0.53 -5.44
C PHE A 6 9.37 -1.37 -6.07
N THR A 7 9.70 -2.58 -6.50
CA THR A 7 8.74 -3.54 -7.05
C THR A 7 8.80 -4.84 -6.26
N PRO A 8 7.77 -5.15 -5.46
CA PRO A 8 7.59 -6.50 -4.93
C PRO A 8 7.06 -7.41 -6.04
N THR A 9 7.64 -8.60 -6.21
CA THR A 9 7.20 -9.55 -7.22
C THR A 9 7.11 -10.97 -6.67
N PHE A 10 6.17 -11.76 -7.18
CA PHE A 10 6.03 -13.19 -6.90
C PHE A 10 5.35 -13.89 -8.06
N ASN A 11 6.07 -14.72 -8.81
CA ASN A 11 5.59 -15.44 -9.99
C ASN A 11 4.91 -14.50 -11.02
N ARG A 12 5.64 -13.45 -11.43
CA ARG A 12 5.16 -12.38 -12.32
C ARG A 12 6.14 -12.09 -13.47
N LYS A 13 6.91 -13.09 -13.90
CA LYS A 13 7.93 -12.98 -14.94
C LYS A 13 7.46 -12.21 -16.17
N GLU A 14 6.27 -12.56 -16.68
CA GLU A 14 5.75 -11.98 -17.93
C GLU A 14 5.34 -10.49 -17.76
N LEU A 15 4.91 -10.08 -16.58
CA LEU A 15 4.44 -8.72 -16.31
C LEU A 15 5.58 -7.72 -16.17
N LEU A 16 6.75 -8.16 -15.64
CA LEU A 16 7.91 -7.30 -15.44
C LEU A 16 8.43 -6.64 -16.73
N GLY A 17 8.16 -7.22 -17.91
CA GLY A 17 8.60 -6.67 -19.18
C GLY A 17 7.96 -5.32 -19.53
N LYS A 18 6.66 -5.14 -19.25
CA LYS A 18 5.96 -3.87 -19.45
C LYS A 18 6.51 -2.80 -18.52
N LEU A 19 6.64 -3.13 -17.22
CA LEU A 19 7.20 -2.24 -16.21
C LEU A 19 8.63 -1.82 -16.58
N TYR A 20 9.50 -2.76 -16.97
CA TYR A 20 10.87 -2.47 -17.43
C TYR A 20 10.88 -1.44 -18.55
N THR A 21 10.05 -1.63 -19.59
CA THR A 21 9.94 -0.72 -20.72
C THR A 21 9.46 0.67 -20.27
N SER A 22 8.47 0.75 -19.38
CA SER A 22 7.95 2.02 -18.88
C SER A 22 8.99 2.79 -18.07
N LEU A 23 9.86 2.10 -17.31
CA LEU A 23 10.96 2.71 -16.58
C LEU A 23 12.11 3.15 -17.49
N GLN A 24 12.39 2.40 -18.57
CA GLN A 24 13.37 2.81 -19.59
C GLN A 24 12.96 4.12 -20.30
N ASN A 25 11.67 4.34 -20.48
CA ASN A 25 11.12 5.49 -21.18
C ASN A 25 10.97 6.74 -20.30
N GLN A 26 11.29 6.66 -18.99
CA GLN A 26 11.20 7.83 -18.12
C GLN A 26 12.14 8.95 -18.57
N THR A 27 11.62 10.19 -18.65
CA THR A 27 12.42 11.40 -18.95
C THR A 27 13.38 11.74 -17.82
N TYR A 28 13.05 11.45 -16.58
CA TYR A 28 13.93 11.61 -15.42
C TYR A 28 14.65 10.32 -15.09
N ARG A 29 16.00 10.37 -14.91
CA ARG A 29 16.86 9.18 -14.87
C ARG A 29 17.59 8.93 -13.53
N ASP A 30 17.53 9.84 -12.56
CA ASP A 30 18.20 9.66 -11.26
C ASP A 30 17.36 8.81 -10.31
N PHE A 31 17.24 7.51 -10.64
CA PHE A 31 16.54 6.51 -9.85
C PHE A 31 17.20 5.12 -9.95
N GLU A 32 17.02 4.31 -8.91
CA GLU A 32 17.22 2.86 -8.93
C GLU A 32 15.90 2.13 -9.12
N TRP A 33 15.92 0.96 -9.74
CA TRP A 33 14.82 0.00 -9.72
C TRP A 33 15.17 -1.15 -8.77
N LEU A 34 14.56 -1.15 -7.59
CA LEU A 34 14.77 -2.13 -6.53
C LEU A 34 13.67 -3.21 -6.61
N ILE A 35 14.05 -4.41 -7.03
CA ILE A 35 13.14 -5.56 -7.16
C ILE A 35 13.36 -6.50 -5.98
N ILE A 36 12.29 -6.77 -5.23
CA ILE A 36 12.29 -7.80 -4.19
C ILE A 36 11.38 -8.94 -4.63
N ASP A 37 12.00 -10.05 -4.96
CA ASP A 37 11.32 -11.29 -5.34
C ASP A 37 10.98 -12.10 -4.08
N ASP A 38 9.70 -12.23 -3.81
CA ASP A 38 9.15 -12.92 -2.64
C ASP A 38 9.05 -14.46 -2.87
N GLY A 39 10.10 -15.07 -3.44
CA GLY A 39 10.21 -16.52 -3.59
C GLY A 39 9.60 -17.06 -4.89
N SER A 40 9.79 -16.38 -6.03
CA SER A 40 9.32 -16.85 -7.34
C SER A 40 10.00 -18.15 -7.78
N THR A 41 9.27 -18.94 -8.57
CA THR A 41 9.74 -20.22 -9.17
C THR A 41 9.42 -20.32 -10.67
N ASP A 42 8.95 -19.23 -11.28
CA ASP A 42 8.50 -19.18 -12.68
C ASP A 42 9.58 -18.68 -13.66
N GLY A 43 10.83 -18.51 -13.21
CA GLY A 43 11.92 -17.93 -14.00
C GLY A 43 11.98 -16.40 -13.94
N THR A 44 11.36 -15.79 -12.92
CA THR A 44 11.45 -14.32 -12.66
C THR A 44 12.90 -13.86 -12.48
N GLU A 45 13.73 -14.65 -11.75
CA GLU A 45 15.15 -14.32 -11.52
C GLU A 45 15.94 -14.23 -12.83
N GLU A 46 15.76 -15.21 -13.73
CA GLU A 46 16.41 -15.24 -15.04
C GLU A 46 16.01 -14.02 -15.86
N ARG A 47 14.73 -13.68 -15.85
CA ARG A 47 14.22 -12.50 -16.56
C ARG A 47 14.81 -11.18 -16.05
N VAL A 48 14.95 -11.02 -14.74
CA VAL A 48 15.57 -9.83 -14.15
C VAL A 48 17.06 -9.78 -14.48
N LYS A 49 17.79 -10.92 -14.50
CA LYS A 49 19.19 -11.00 -14.94
C LYS A 49 19.38 -10.53 -16.39
N GLU A 50 18.42 -10.84 -17.28
CA GLU A 50 18.43 -10.31 -18.66
C GLU A 50 18.37 -8.78 -18.64
N PHE A 51 17.45 -8.17 -17.87
CA PHE A 51 17.34 -6.72 -17.76
C PHE A 51 18.62 -6.07 -17.20
N ILE A 52 19.22 -6.66 -16.17
CA ILE A 52 20.50 -6.18 -15.60
C ILE A 52 21.61 -6.19 -16.64
N ASN A 53 21.68 -7.26 -17.46
CA ASN A 53 22.71 -7.42 -18.50
C ASN A 53 22.57 -6.38 -19.62
N GLU A 54 21.37 -5.86 -19.88
CA GLU A 54 21.16 -4.78 -20.85
C GLU A 54 21.77 -3.43 -20.41
N LYS A 55 22.05 -3.23 -19.12
CA LYS A 55 22.67 -2.02 -18.54
C LYS A 55 21.94 -0.69 -18.88
N LYS A 56 20.64 -0.75 -19.10
CA LYS A 56 19.83 0.43 -19.43
C LYS A 56 19.26 1.15 -18.21
N LEU A 57 19.11 0.42 -17.09
CA LEU A 57 18.64 0.92 -15.80
C LEU A 57 19.61 0.47 -14.69
N ASP A 58 19.63 1.22 -13.61
CA ASP A 58 20.26 0.80 -12.35
C ASP A 58 19.30 -0.12 -11.62
N ILE A 59 19.52 -1.44 -11.72
CA ILE A 59 18.64 -2.48 -11.19
C ILE A 59 19.33 -3.20 -10.04
N ARG A 60 18.66 -3.25 -8.89
CA ARG A 60 19.06 -4.07 -7.75
C ARG A 60 18.00 -5.12 -7.47
N TYR A 61 18.40 -6.38 -7.47
CA TYR A 61 17.52 -7.53 -7.29
C TYR A 61 17.89 -8.33 -6.04
N PHE A 62 16.88 -8.71 -5.28
CA PHE A 62 17.02 -9.60 -4.13
C PHE A 62 15.91 -10.66 -4.15
N HIS A 63 16.31 -11.92 -4.07
CA HIS A 63 15.40 -13.05 -3.89
C HIS A 63 15.29 -13.37 -2.40
N THR A 64 14.08 -13.58 -1.91
CA THR A 64 13.78 -13.90 -0.50
C THR A 64 12.87 -15.12 -0.41
N GLU A 65 12.76 -15.72 0.77
CA GLU A 65 11.71 -16.72 1.02
C GLU A 65 10.33 -16.05 0.97
N ASN A 66 9.32 -16.77 0.43
CA ASN A 66 7.98 -16.24 0.29
C ASN A 66 7.33 -15.92 1.63
N GLY A 67 7.32 -14.64 1.97
CA GLY A 67 6.83 -14.09 3.22
C GLY A 67 5.63 -13.15 3.09
N GLY A 68 5.25 -12.79 1.86
CA GLY A 68 4.19 -11.85 1.54
C GLY A 68 4.66 -10.40 1.36
N LYS A 69 3.85 -9.61 0.61
CA LYS A 69 4.17 -8.24 0.18
C LYS A 69 4.69 -7.34 1.32
N GLN A 70 4.15 -7.44 2.54
CA GLN A 70 4.57 -6.60 3.67
C GLN A 70 6.02 -6.88 4.13
N ARG A 71 6.50 -8.15 4.03
CA ARG A 71 7.89 -8.50 4.36
C ARG A 71 8.83 -8.01 3.25
N ALA A 72 8.45 -8.24 1.99
CA ALA A 72 9.18 -7.72 0.84
C ALA A 72 9.27 -6.18 0.90
N TYR A 73 8.18 -5.50 1.30
CA TYR A 73 8.17 -4.05 1.45
C TYR A 73 9.13 -3.57 2.55
N ASN A 74 9.09 -4.19 3.76
CA ASN A 74 10.02 -3.85 4.84
C ASN A 74 11.47 -4.05 4.43
N PHE A 75 11.76 -5.16 3.74
CA PHE A 75 13.08 -5.46 3.23
C PHE A 75 13.52 -4.43 2.18
N GLY A 76 12.64 -4.10 1.22
CA GLY A 76 12.88 -3.09 0.21
C GLY A 76 13.15 -1.71 0.78
N VAL A 77 12.34 -1.24 1.75
CA VAL A 77 12.58 0.04 2.46
C VAL A 77 13.95 0.05 3.15
N GLY A 78 14.35 -1.09 3.74
CA GLY A 78 15.68 -1.23 4.36
C GLY A 78 16.84 -1.17 3.36
N LYS A 79 16.63 -1.58 2.10
CA LYS A 79 17.61 -1.58 1.03
C LYS A 79 17.61 -0.33 0.16
N ALA A 80 16.56 0.47 0.24
CA ALA A 80 16.39 1.69 -0.57
C ALA A 80 17.50 2.71 -0.33
N GLU A 81 18.07 3.24 -1.43
CA GLU A 81 19.13 4.26 -1.47
C GLU A 81 18.61 5.63 -1.90
N GLY A 82 17.46 5.69 -2.58
CA GLY A 82 16.83 6.94 -2.97
C GLY A 82 16.23 7.72 -1.78
N GLU A 83 16.24 9.04 -1.89
CA GLU A 83 15.60 9.93 -0.92
C GLU A 83 14.08 9.71 -0.84
N LEU A 84 13.49 9.38 -1.99
CA LEU A 84 12.06 9.19 -2.19
C LEU A 84 11.79 7.73 -2.62
N PHE A 85 10.82 7.12 -1.98
CA PHE A 85 10.44 5.73 -2.19
C PHE A 85 9.07 5.65 -2.83
N ILE A 86 8.98 4.91 -3.93
CA ILE A 86 7.75 4.63 -4.66
C ILE A 86 7.58 3.12 -4.73
N CYS A 87 6.42 2.61 -4.31
CA CYS A 87 6.04 1.23 -4.59
C CYS A 87 5.27 1.21 -5.91
N LEU A 88 5.85 0.56 -6.91
CA LEU A 88 5.23 0.32 -8.21
C LEU A 88 5.12 -1.19 -8.41
N ASP A 89 3.90 -1.71 -8.40
CA ASP A 89 3.65 -3.14 -8.50
C ASP A 89 4.08 -3.70 -9.87
N SER A 90 4.37 -4.98 -9.96
CA SER A 90 4.95 -5.64 -11.15
C SER A 90 4.05 -5.61 -12.40
N ASP A 91 2.77 -5.31 -12.24
CA ASP A 91 1.74 -5.19 -13.27
C ASP A 91 1.34 -3.74 -13.58
N ASP A 92 2.02 -2.76 -12.96
CA ASP A 92 1.78 -1.33 -13.16
C ASP A 92 2.87 -0.70 -14.04
N GLU A 93 2.56 0.44 -14.64
CA GLU A 93 3.47 1.21 -15.49
C GLU A 93 3.38 2.71 -15.13
N TYR A 94 4.38 3.49 -15.55
CA TYR A 94 4.34 4.94 -15.46
C TYR A 94 4.22 5.57 -16.84
N VAL A 95 3.55 6.72 -16.94
CA VAL A 95 3.65 7.58 -18.11
C VAL A 95 5.09 8.11 -18.24
N GLU A 96 5.56 8.38 -19.46
CA GLU A 96 6.96 8.73 -19.74
C GLU A 96 7.50 9.89 -18.90
N THR A 97 6.66 10.87 -18.57
CA THR A 97 7.01 12.04 -17.75
C THR A 97 6.65 11.86 -16.27
N GLY A 98 6.37 10.63 -15.84
CA GLY A 98 5.84 10.35 -14.49
C GLY A 98 6.76 10.83 -13.37
N LEU A 99 8.02 10.39 -13.38
CA LEU A 99 9.01 10.76 -12.36
C LEU A 99 9.36 12.26 -12.38
N GLU A 100 9.48 12.84 -13.57
CA GLU A 100 9.70 14.29 -13.74
C GLU A 100 8.54 15.11 -13.17
N THR A 101 7.31 14.68 -13.41
CA THR A 101 6.10 15.32 -12.87
C THR A 101 6.06 15.23 -11.35
N ILE A 102 6.36 14.04 -10.78
CA ILE A 102 6.46 13.87 -9.32
C ILE A 102 7.49 14.83 -8.73
N LEU A 103 8.68 14.89 -9.33
CA LEU A 103 9.78 15.75 -8.85
C LEU A 103 9.38 17.23 -8.88
N LYS A 104 8.81 17.71 -10.00
CA LYS A 104 8.36 19.10 -10.17
C LYS A 104 7.39 19.57 -9.07
N TYR A 105 6.45 18.70 -8.67
CA TYR A 105 5.54 19.01 -7.58
C TYR A 105 6.23 18.91 -6.22
N TRP A 106 7.09 17.90 -6.04
CA TRP A 106 7.76 17.64 -4.78
C TRP A 106 8.74 18.74 -4.38
N GLU A 107 9.51 19.31 -5.29
CA GLU A 107 10.49 20.37 -5.05
C GLU A 107 9.87 21.59 -4.32
N LYS A 108 8.60 21.87 -4.54
CA LYS A 108 7.87 22.96 -3.83
C LYS A 108 7.74 22.67 -2.33
N TYR A 109 7.79 21.41 -1.93
CA TYR A 109 7.46 20.95 -0.58
C TYR A 109 8.59 20.18 0.09
N GLU A 110 9.69 19.89 -0.60
CA GLU A 110 10.76 19.06 -0.06
C GLU A 110 11.39 19.59 1.23
N LYS A 111 11.39 20.91 1.45
CA LYS A 111 11.89 21.55 2.68
C LYS A 111 10.88 21.54 3.82
N ASN A 112 9.64 21.09 3.58
CA ASN A 112 8.61 21.03 4.60
C ASN A 112 8.64 19.64 5.28
N ASP A 113 9.23 19.58 6.46
CA ASP A 113 9.39 18.37 7.27
C ASP A 113 8.07 17.75 7.78
N LYS A 114 6.95 18.52 7.66
CA LYS A 114 5.61 18.04 8.02
C LYS A 114 4.94 17.25 6.89
N ILE A 115 5.53 17.21 5.68
CA ILE A 115 5.02 16.45 4.53
C ILE A 115 5.85 15.19 4.34
N ALA A 116 5.19 14.04 4.49
CA ALA A 116 5.83 12.73 4.38
C ALA A 116 6.01 12.25 2.96
N GLY A 117 5.25 12.79 2.01
CA GLY A 117 5.26 12.30 0.64
C GLY A 117 4.13 12.90 -0.20
N MET A 118 3.87 12.28 -1.35
CA MET A 118 2.91 12.73 -2.34
C MET A 118 2.04 11.58 -2.84
N GLY A 119 0.76 11.88 -3.14
CA GLY A 119 -0.16 11.01 -3.85
C GLY A 119 -0.57 11.59 -5.19
N TYR A 120 -0.75 10.75 -6.20
CA TYR A 120 -1.12 11.12 -7.57
C TYR A 120 -2.14 10.13 -8.13
N LEU A 121 -2.71 10.45 -9.29
CA LEU A 121 -3.76 9.65 -9.89
C LEU A 121 -3.18 8.42 -10.59
N SER A 122 -3.84 7.29 -10.34
CA SER A 122 -3.73 6.10 -11.17
C SER A 122 -4.84 6.11 -12.24
N ILE A 123 -4.51 5.65 -13.43
CA ILE A 123 -5.39 5.60 -14.60
C ILE A 123 -5.44 4.20 -15.19
N TYR A 124 -6.50 3.91 -15.93
CA TYR A 124 -6.57 2.77 -16.82
C TYR A 124 -5.73 3.00 -18.08
N PRO A 125 -5.40 1.95 -18.88
CA PRO A 125 -4.68 2.11 -20.15
C PRO A 125 -5.39 3.05 -21.16
N ASP A 126 -6.71 3.22 -21.04
CA ASP A 126 -7.49 4.17 -21.86
C ASP A 126 -7.41 5.64 -21.37
N GLY A 127 -6.61 5.91 -20.34
CA GLY A 127 -6.39 7.25 -19.77
C GLY A 127 -7.48 7.73 -18.80
N LYS A 128 -8.49 6.91 -18.50
CA LYS A 128 -9.52 7.24 -17.50
C LYS A 128 -8.98 7.09 -16.10
N VAL A 129 -9.33 8.03 -15.21
CA VAL A 129 -8.94 7.98 -13.81
C VAL A 129 -9.60 6.81 -13.09
N ILE A 130 -8.80 6.05 -12.33
CA ILE A 130 -9.31 5.00 -11.45
C ILE A 130 -9.98 5.64 -10.25
N GLY A 131 -11.29 5.44 -10.16
CA GLY A 131 -12.14 6.00 -9.11
C GLY A 131 -12.42 7.49 -9.28
N ARG A 132 -11.94 8.34 -8.36
CA ARG A 132 -12.21 9.80 -8.36
C ARG A 132 -10.94 10.61 -8.21
N GLU A 133 -10.91 11.77 -8.82
CA GLU A 133 -9.89 12.79 -8.61
C GLU A 133 -9.93 13.35 -7.17
N PHE A 134 -8.84 13.98 -6.76
CA PHE A 134 -8.80 14.74 -5.51
C PHE A 134 -9.65 16.02 -5.65
N PRO A 135 -10.15 16.56 -4.52
CA PRO A 135 -11.11 17.69 -4.58
C PRO A 135 -10.52 19.01 -5.09
N GLN A 136 -9.21 19.11 -5.16
CA GLN A 136 -8.46 20.26 -5.66
C GLN A 136 -7.28 19.77 -6.51
N LYS A 137 -6.78 20.64 -7.40
CA LYS A 137 -5.59 20.33 -8.21
C LYS A 137 -4.40 19.91 -7.36
N GLU A 138 -4.17 20.60 -6.24
CA GLU A 138 -3.20 20.29 -5.19
C GLU A 138 -3.89 20.42 -3.83
N ILE A 139 -3.74 19.42 -2.95
CA ILE A 139 -4.28 19.46 -1.59
C ILE A 139 -3.31 18.77 -0.61
N ILE A 140 -3.08 19.42 0.54
CA ILE A 140 -2.33 18.83 1.65
C ILE A 140 -3.31 18.24 2.64
N SER A 141 -3.29 16.92 2.83
CA SER A 141 -4.24 16.21 3.67
C SER A 141 -3.61 14.95 4.29
N THR A 142 -4.39 14.26 5.11
CA THR A 142 -4.07 12.88 5.52
C THR A 142 -4.71 11.90 4.55
N GLN A 143 -4.14 10.70 4.43
CA GLN A 143 -4.75 9.65 3.61
C GLN A 143 -6.16 9.31 4.12
N PHE A 144 -6.34 9.26 5.43
CA PHE A 144 -7.65 9.00 6.02
C PHE A 144 -8.70 10.05 5.59
N ASP A 145 -8.37 11.34 5.63
CA ASP A 145 -9.30 12.41 5.23
C ASP A 145 -9.60 12.36 3.72
N ILE A 146 -8.61 12.07 2.87
CA ILE A 146 -8.83 11.93 1.42
C ILE A 146 -9.91 10.90 1.12
N TYR A 147 -9.83 9.71 1.72
CA TYR A 147 -10.80 8.65 1.46
C TYR A 147 -12.12 8.83 2.23
N ASN A 148 -12.08 9.26 3.50
CA ASN A 148 -13.26 9.26 4.36
C ASN A 148 -14.01 10.60 4.42
N LYS A 149 -13.31 11.72 4.32
CA LYS A 149 -13.91 13.07 4.36
C LYS A 149 -14.20 13.61 2.97
N HIS A 150 -13.24 13.44 2.04
CA HIS A 150 -13.39 13.94 0.67
C HIS A 150 -14.01 12.91 -0.28
N GLY A 151 -14.20 11.66 0.16
CA GLY A 151 -14.88 10.63 -0.61
C GLY A 151 -14.16 10.20 -1.87
N VAL A 152 -12.84 10.39 -1.93
CA VAL A 152 -12.00 9.86 -3.00
C VAL A 152 -12.06 8.33 -2.99
N LYS A 153 -12.11 7.72 -4.16
CA LYS A 153 -12.20 6.27 -4.35
C LYS A 153 -11.17 5.83 -5.38
N GLY A 154 -10.89 4.52 -5.40
CA GLY A 154 -9.96 3.89 -6.32
C GLY A 154 -8.50 4.08 -5.90
N ASP A 155 -7.64 3.29 -6.53
CA ASP A 155 -6.22 3.27 -6.24
C ASP A 155 -5.56 4.60 -6.63
N LYS A 156 -4.53 4.94 -5.91
CA LYS A 156 -3.72 6.14 -6.10
C LYS A 156 -2.26 5.77 -5.91
N GLY A 157 -1.41 6.25 -6.81
CA GLY A 157 0.02 6.13 -6.62
C GLY A 157 0.51 6.96 -5.44
N LEU A 158 1.49 6.44 -4.71
CA LEU A 158 2.04 7.09 -3.52
C LEU A 158 3.56 7.09 -3.56
N MET A 159 4.14 8.22 -3.20
CA MET A 159 5.56 8.41 -2.97
C MET A 159 5.77 8.90 -1.54
N PHE A 160 6.78 8.38 -0.87
CA PHE A 160 7.14 8.76 0.50
C PHE A 160 8.61 9.15 0.61
N ARG A 161 8.95 9.96 1.61
CA ARG A 161 10.35 10.08 2.06
C ARG A 161 10.80 8.73 2.59
N THR A 162 11.89 8.21 2.07
CA THR A 162 12.45 6.91 2.48
C THR A 162 12.76 6.87 3.98
N GLU A 163 13.31 7.95 4.52
CA GLU A 163 13.63 8.07 5.95
C GLU A 163 12.39 8.00 6.87
N ILE A 164 11.22 8.42 6.35
CA ILE A 164 9.97 8.32 7.11
C ILE A 164 9.47 6.88 7.08
N LEU A 165 9.45 6.23 5.90
CA LEU A 165 9.05 4.81 5.82
C LEU A 165 9.90 3.91 6.72
N LYS A 166 11.22 4.15 6.80
CA LYS A 166 12.12 3.41 7.70
C LYS A 166 11.69 3.46 9.18
N LYS A 167 10.98 4.51 9.61
CA LYS A 167 10.46 4.68 10.98
C LYS A 167 9.13 3.98 11.22
N TYR A 168 8.43 3.55 10.17
CA TYR A 168 7.08 2.96 10.22
C TYR A 168 7.01 1.64 9.47
N PRO A 169 7.70 0.57 9.92
CA PRO A 169 7.65 -0.71 9.23
C PRO A 169 6.25 -1.33 9.28
N PHE A 170 5.95 -2.14 8.28
CA PHE A 170 4.75 -2.97 8.25
C PHE A 170 4.76 -3.96 9.41
N PRO A 171 3.65 -4.08 10.14
CA PRO A 171 3.48 -5.15 11.11
C PRO A 171 3.50 -6.51 10.41
N VAL A 172 4.24 -7.44 11.00
CA VAL A 172 4.35 -8.81 10.51
C VAL A 172 3.80 -9.75 11.57
N PHE A 173 2.91 -10.65 11.15
CA PHE A 173 2.32 -11.66 12.02
C PHE A 173 2.78 -13.05 11.58
N GLU A 174 3.06 -13.90 12.55
CA GLU A 174 3.37 -15.31 12.28
C GLU A 174 2.16 -16.01 11.65
N GLY A 175 2.42 -16.74 10.55
CA GLY A 175 1.41 -17.43 9.77
C GLY A 175 0.60 -16.54 8.82
N GLU A 176 0.83 -15.21 8.79
CA GLU A 176 0.15 -14.29 7.87
C GLU A 176 1.12 -13.70 6.83
N LYS A 177 0.63 -13.56 5.58
CA LYS A 177 1.37 -13.05 4.44
C LYS A 177 0.81 -11.73 3.89
N PHE A 178 -0.13 -11.10 4.62
CA PHE A 178 -0.73 -9.84 4.20
C PHE A 178 -1.10 -8.95 5.38
N THR A 179 -0.69 -7.71 5.29
CA THR A 179 -1.17 -6.59 6.13
C THR A 179 -1.45 -5.42 5.20
N THR A 180 -2.65 -4.83 5.28
CA THR A 180 -3.01 -3.70 4.43
C THR A 180 -2.07 -2.51 4.61
N GLU A 181 -1.63 -1.92 3.51
CA GLU A 181 -0.74 -0.75 3.47
C GLU A 181 -1.30 0.43 4.27
N ALA A 182 -2.63 0.54 4.34
CA ALA A 182 -3.31 1.58 5.09
C ALA A 182 -2.93 1.63 6.58
N VAL A 183 -2.45 0.53 7.19
CA VAL A 183 -1.92 0.54 8.57
C VAL A 183 -0.72 1.47 8.66
N VAL A 184 0.27 1.29 7.80
CA VAL A 184 1.50 2.10 7.78
C VAL A 184 1.20 3.54 7.41
N TYR A 185 0.44 3.75 6.34
CA TYR A 185 0.13 5.08 5.85
C TYR A 185 -0.70 5.90 6.84
N ASN A 186 -1.66 5.28 7.53
CA ASN A 186 -2.40 5.94 8.61
C ASN A 186 -1.50 6.27 9.83
N ARG A 187 -0.53 5.41 10.17
CA ARG A 187 0.44 5.68 11.23
C ARG A 187 1.30 6.90 10.90
N ILE A 188 1.83 6.97 9.68
CA ILE A 188 2.57 8.13 9.17
C ILE A 188 1.70 9.39 9.24
N CYS A 189 0.46 9.31 8.74
CA CYS A 189 -0.46 10.43 8.67
C CYS A 189 -1.00 10.92 10.04
N ARG A 190 -0.73 10.22 11.15
CA ARG A 190 -0.96 10.77 12.50
C ARG A 190 0.01 11.90 12.85
N LYS A 191 1.21 11.89 12.26
CA LYS A 191 2.26 12.88 12.54
C LYS A 191 2.53 13.80 11.34
N TYR A 192 2.38 13.28 10.13
CA TYR A 192 2.68 13.98 8.89
C TYR A 192 1.44 14.13 8.03
N LYS A 193 1.53 14.97 7.01
CA LYS A 193 0.56 15.05 5.93
C LYS A 193 1.18 14.57 4.62
N MET A 194 0.35 14.43 3.60
CA MET A 194 0.74 14.11 2.23
C MET A 194 0.28 15.25 1.32
N LEU A 195 1.03 15.55 0.28
CA LEU A 195 0.59 16.34 -0.87
C LEU A 195 -0.18 15.41 -1.82
N TYR A 196 -1.36 15.79 -2.28
CA TYR A 196 -2.11 15.06 -3.31
C TYR A 196 -2.30 15.95 -4.52
N VAL A 197 -2.03 15.42 -5.73
CA VAL A 197 -2.08 16.16 -7.00
C VAL A 197 -2.89 15.42 -8.04
N ASN A 198 -3.69 16.16 -8.82
CA ASN A 198 -4.51 15.59 -9.90
C ASN A 198 -3.68 15.41 -11.19
N GLU A 199 -2.50 14.75 -11.07
CA GLU A 199 -1.68 14.37 -12.20
C GLU A 199 -1.81 12.87 -12.47
N LYS A 200 -2.00 12.49 -13.74
CA LYS A 200 -2.18 11.13 -14.23
C LYS A 200 -0.80 10.52 -14.48
N ILE A 201 -0.32 9.70 -13.55
CA ILE A 201 1.08 9.24 -13.54
C ILE A 201 1.20 7.72 -13.67
N GLU A 202 0.40 6.98 -12.92
CA GLU A 202 0.49 5.53 -12.84
C GLU A 202 -0.60 4.87 -13.69
N ILE A 203 -0.22 3.94 -14.55
CA ILE A 203 -1.13 3.15 -15.37
C ILE A 203 -1.31 1.78 -14.72
N LYS A 204 -2.56 1.40 -14.44
CA LYS A 204 -2.90 0.11 -13.80
C LYS A 204 -3.79 -0.72 -14.69
N GLU A 205 -3.38 -1.98 -14.89
CA GLU A 205 -4.19 -2.98 -15.55
C GLU A 205 -4.55 -4.09 -14.55
N TYR A 206 -5.83 -4.13 -14.12
CA TYR A 206 -6.25 -5.14 -13.13
C TYR A 206 -6.19 -6.54 -13.70
N GLN A 207 -5.42 -7.41 -13.04
CA GLN A 207 -5.26 -8.81 -13.39
C GLN A 207 -6.36 -9.64 -12.72
N GLU A 208 -6.91 -10.64 -13.45
CA GLU A 208 -7.95 -11.55 -12.93
C GLU A 208 -7.47 -12.37 -11.72
N ASP A 209 -6.18 -12.68 -11.64
CA ASP A 209 -5.54 -13.40 -10.55
C ASP A 209 -4.92 -12.50 -9.48
N GLY A 210 -5.04 -11.18 -9.63
CA GLY A 210 -4.49 -10.16 -8.74
C GLY A 210 -5.06 -10.22 -7.32
N LEU A 211 -4.36 -9.59 -6.38
CA LEU A 211 -4.78 -9.53 -4.97
C LEU A 211 -6.18 -8.91 -4.81
N THR A 212 -6.52 -7.94 -5.63
CA THR A 212 -7.82 -7.26 -5.63
C THR A 212 -8.97 -8.21 -5.97
N ALA A 213 -8.79 -9.13 -6.92
CA ALA A 213 -9.82 -10.10 -7.32
C ALA A 213 -10.19 -11.08 -6.20
N LYS A 214 -9.24 -11.40 -5.31
CA LYS A 214 -9.41 -12.36 -4.20
C LYS A 214 -9.40 -11.67 -2.83
N TYR A 215 -9.66 -10.36 -2.78
CA TYR A 215 -9.44 -9.53 -1.59
C TYR A 215 -10.14 -10.03 -0.33
N ASN A 216 -11.42 -10.39 -0.39
CA ASN A 216 -12.15 -10.88 0.78
C ASN A 216 -11.52 -12.16 1.37
N ASN A 217 -11.12 -13.11 0.53
CA ASN A 217 -10.44 -14.33 0.98
C ASN A 217 -9.05 -14.01 1.56
N LEU A 218 -8.35 -13.06 0.96
CA LEU A 218 -7.06 -12.58 1.47
C LEU A 218 -7.19 -12.05 2.89
N LEU A 219 -8.22 -11.23 3.16
CA LEU A 219 -8.48 -10.67 4.50
C LEU A 219 -8.80 -11.77 5.53
N LEU A 220 -9.60 -12.77 5.15
CA LEU A 220 -9.97 -13.87 6.06
C LEU A 220 -8.78 -14.77 6.40
N ARG A 221 -7.84 -14.94 5.47
CA ARG A 221 -6.60 -15.70 5.70
C ARG A 221 -5.55 -14.91 6.50
N ASN A 222 -5.72 -13.60 6.66
CA ASN A 222 -4.79 -12.71 7.36
C ASN A 222 -5.53 -11.86 8.43
N PRO A 223 -6.23 -12.52 9.37
CA PRO A 223 -7.17 -11.83 10.27
C PRO A 223 -6.48 -10.94 11.32
N LYS A 224 -5.24 -11.24 11.73
CA LYS A 224 -4.51 -10.43 12.72
C LYS A 224 -4.16 -9.06 12.16
N GLY A 225 -3.70 -9.01 10.90
CA GLY A 225 -3.44 -7.76 10.18
C GLY A 225 -4.70 -6.91 10.06
N GLN A 226 -5.85 -7.54 9.75
CA GLN A 226 -7.13 -6.84 9.67
C GLN A 226 -7.65 -6.38 11.03
N ALA A 227 -7.53 -7.19 12.06
CA ALA A 227 -7.86 -6.79 13.43
C ALA A 227 -7.03 -5.56 13.85
N LEU A 228 -5.73 -5.56 13.58
CA LEU A 228 -4.87 -4.41 13.85
C LEU A 228 -5.35 -3.16 13.10
N TYR A 229 -5.62 -3.26 11.80
CA TYR A 229 -6.11 -2.14 10.99
C TYR A 229 -7.37 -1.51 11.59
N HIS A 230 -8.40 -2.33 11.86
CA HIS A 230 -9.66 -1.84 12.43
C HIS A 230 -9.52 -1.31 13.86
N ASN A 231 -8.59 -1.86 14.65
CA ASN A 231 -8.29 -1.31 15.97
C ASN A 231 -7.68 0.09 15.85
N GLU A 232 -6.70 0.28 14.96
CA GLU A 232 -6.02 1.57 14.77
C GLU A 232 -6.87 2.64 14.09
N ILE A 233 -7.86 2.25 13.29
CA ILE A 233 -8.87 3.19 12.75
C ILE A 233 -9.65 3.88 13.88
N ASN A 234 -9.80 3.26 15.05
CA ASN A 234 -10.42 3.92 16.20
C ASN A 234 -9.65 5.14 16.72
N LEU A 235 -8.40 5.32 16.34
CA LEU A 235 -7.58 6.50 16.64
C LEU A 235 -7.87 7.68 15.70
N GLN A 236 -8.69 7.48 14.67
CA GLN A 236 -9.11 8.51 13.72
C GLN A 236 -10.42 9.19 14.15
N LYS A 237 -10.71 10.34 13.54
CA LYS A 237 -11.98 11.07 13.77
C LYS A 237 -13.11 10.37 13.03
N LEU A 238 -13.80 9.46 13.70
CA LEU A 238 -14.94 8.71 13.16
C LEU A 238 -16.28 9.28 13.66
N THR A 239 -17.31 9.22 12.80
CA THR A 239 -18.70 9.40 13.21
C THR A 239 -19.14 8.23 14.12
N PHE A 240 -20.23 8.41 14.86
CA PHE A 240 -20.75 7.34 15.73
C PHE A 240 -21.04 6.04 14.94
N LYS A 241 -21.72 6.16 13.79
CA LYS A 241 -22.01 5.00 12.92
C LYS A 241 -20.74 4.29 12.46
N GLN A 242 -19.73 5.06 12.04
CA GLN A 242 -18.43 4.49 11.62
C GLN A 242 -17.74 3.78 12.78
N LYS A 243 -17.76 4.35 14.00
CA LYS A 243 -17.20 3.69 15.20
C LYS A 243 -17.84 2.34 15.46
N ILE A 244 -19.18 2.24 15.40
CA ILE A 244 -19.90 0.98 15.62
C ILE A 244 -19.51 -0.05 14.57
N LEU A 245 -19.60 0.29 13.28
CA LEU A 245 -19.26 -0.63 12.20
C LEU A 245 -17.79 -1.07 12.27
N ASN A 246 -16.88 -0.14 12.49
CA ASN A 246 -15.46 -0.44 12.59
C ASN A 246 -15.13 -1.39 13.75
N ASN A 247 -15.72 -1.17 14.94
CA ASN A 247 -15.51 -2.05 16.07
C ASN A 247 -16.19 -3.44 15.89
N ALA A 248 -17.32 -3.51 15.17
CA ALA A 248 -17.93 -4.79 14.81
C ALA A 248 -17.01 -5.61 13.90
N VAL A 249 -16.37 -4.97 12.91
CA VAL A 249 -15.40 -5.61 12.02
C VAL A 249 -14.11 -5.98 12.78
N TYR A 250 -13.62 -5.12 13.68
CA TYR A 250 -12.51 -5.44 14.59
C TYR A 250 -12.80 -6.73 15.38
N TYR A 251 -13.97 -6.80 16.03
CA TYR A 251 -14.39 -7.99 16.77
C TYR A 251 -14.42 -9.24 15.89
N LYS A 252 -15.03 -9.14 14.68
CA LYS A 252 -15.07 -10.24 13.71
C LYS A 252 -13.68 -10.80 13.43
N PHE A 253 -12.73 -9.95 13.04
CA PHE A 253 -11.40 -10.42 12.69
C PHE A 253 -10.60 -10.92 13.89
N CYS A 254 -10.77 -10.35 15.08
CA CYS A 254 -10.21 -10.90 16.30
C CYS A 254 -10.73 -12.32 16.57
N LYS A 255 -12.02 -12.58 16.33
CA LYS A 255 -12.61 -13.92 16.49
C LYS A 255 -12.11 -14.89 15.44
N VAL A 256 -11.93 -14.46 14.18
CA VAL A 256 -11.32 -15.28 13.11
C VAL A 256 -9.86 -15.60 13.46
N ALA A 257 -9.12 -14.66 14.06
CA ALA A 257 -7.76 -14.87 14.57
C ALA A 257 -7.67 -15.77 15.82
N GLY A 258 -8.82 -16.26 16.35
CA GLY A 258 -8.87 -17.13 17.52
C GLY A 258 -8.76 -16.41 18.86
N TYR A 259 -8.86 -15.07 18.90
CA TYR A 259 -8.71 -14.32 20.16
C TYR A 259 -9.90 -14.50 21.10
N GLY A 260 -9.60 -14.72 22.39
CA GLY A 260 -10.58 -14.67 23.47
C GLY A 260 -11.03 -13.24 23.77
N PHE A 261 -12.27 -13.08 24.31
CA PHE A 261 -12.85 -11.75 24.56
C PHE A 261 -11.99 -10.87 25.49
N SER A 262 -11.36 -11.45 26.50
CA SER A 262 -10.46 -10.70 27.40
C SER A 262 -9.33 -10.02 26.64
N LYS A 263 -8.68 -10.71 25.70
CA LYS A 263 -7.62 -10.15 24.85
C LYS A 263 -8.19 -9.07 23.93
N ILE A 264 -9.34 -9.32 23.27
CA ILE A 264 -10.00 -8.37 22.37
C ILE A 264 -10.30 -7.06 23.11
N TYR A 265 -10.88 -7.15 24.30
CA TYR A 265 -11.23 -5.98 25.11
C TYR A 265 -9.98 -5.23 25.63
N LYS A 266 -8.97 -5.97 26.11
CA LYS A 266 -7.71 -5.37 26.62
C LYS A 266 -6.99 -4.55 25.55
N GLU A 267 -6.89 -5.08 24.33
CA GLU A 267 -6.15 -4.47 23.23
C GLU A 267 -6.96 -3.39 22.46
N CYS A 268 -8.29 -3.35 22.61
CA CYS A 268 -9.13 -2.41 21.89
C CYS A 268 -8.92 -0.96 22.32
N TYR A 269 -8.65 -0.07 21.34
CA TYR A 269 -8.50 1.37 21.58
C TYR A 269 -9.83 2.05 21.91
N ASN A 270 -10.97 1.52 21.43
CA ASN A 270 -12.32 2.06 21.69
C ASN A 270 -13.21 1.05 22.40
N LYS A 271 -12.97 0.85 23.69
CA LYS A 271 -13.65 -0.16 24.52
C LYS A 271 -15.17 0.03 24.56
N MET A 272 -15.65 1.27 24.69
CA MET A 272 -17.09 1.58 24.71
C MET A 272 -17.72 1.24 23.35
N GLY A 273 -17.10 1.68 22.25
CA GLY A 273 -17.55 1.35 20.90
C GLY A 273 -17.57 -0.16 20.66
N LEU A 274 -16.58 -0.91 21.17
CA LEU A 274 -16.56 -2.37 21.11
C LEU A 274 -17.78 -2.98 21.79
N ILE A 275 -18.07 -2.61 23.04
CA ILE A 275 -19.23 -3.16 23.79
C ILE A 275 -20.54 -2.92 23.04
N ILE A 276 -20.78 -1.69 22.59
CA ILE A 276 -22.00 -1.33 21.86
C ILE A 276 -22.11 -2.11 20.52
N SER A 277 -20.96 -2.40 19.88
CA SER A 277 -20.92 -3.08 18.58
C SER A 277 -20.99 -4.61 18.67
N LEU A 278 -20.91 -5.21 19.86
CA LEU A 278 -20.87 -6.67 20.05
C LEU A 278 -21.98 -7.43 19.30
N PRO A 279 -23.28 -7.04 19.37
CA PRO A 279 -24.32 -7.78 18.65
C PRO A 279 -24.06 -7.82 17.14
N VAL A 280 -23.65 -6.69 16.56
CA VAL A 280 -23.33 -6.59 15.12
C VAL A 280 -22.08 -7.40 14.81
N GLY A 281 -21.05 -7.30 15.62
CA GLY A 281 -19.78 -8.02 15.45
C GLY A 281 -19.95 -9.54 15.53
N MET A 282 -20.77 -10.02 16.48
CA MET A 282 -21.14 -11.44 16.60
C MET A 282 -21.90 -11.94 15.36
N TYR A 283 -22.87 -11.18 14.90
CA TYR A 283 -23.60 -11.49 13.68
C TYR A 283 -22.66 -11.57 12.45
N MET A 284 -21.78 -10.58 12.28
CA MET A 284 -20.80 -10.56 11.19
C MET A 284 -19.84 -11.76 11.26
N TYR A 285 -19.39 -12.14 12.44
CA TYR A 285 -18.54 -13.31 12.63
C TYR A 285 -19.29 -14.61 12.27
N TRP A 286 -20.52 -14.77 12.77
CA TRP A 286 -21.33 -15.95 12.51
C TRP A 286 -21.67 -16.12 11.01
N LYS A 287 -22.07 -15.03 10.36
CA LYS A 287 -22.31 -15.03 8.91
C LYS A 287 -21.07 -15.37 8.12
N GLY A 288 -19.92 -14.75 8.43
CA GLY A 288 -18.65 -15.01 7.74
C GLY A 288 -18.06 -16.40 8.03
N LYS A 289 -18.50 -17.08 9.10
CA LYS A 289 -18.07 -18.46 9.39
C LYS A 289 -18.63 -19.50 8.40
N LYS A 290 -19.68 -19.15 7.66
CA LYS A 290 -20.23 -19.99 6.58
C LYS A 290 -19.39 -19.91 5.29
N ASP A 291 -18.53 -18.91 5.19
CA ASP A 291 -17.68 -18.63 4.02
C ASP A 291 -16.20 -19.04 4.27
N LEU A 292 -15.89 -19.58 5.47
CA LEU A 292 -14.61 -20.17 5.88
C LEU A 292 -14.63 -21.69 5.71
#